data_58397fa3461f09f9baa802d9863dc016
#
_entry.id   58397fa3461f09f9baa802d9863dc016
#
_cell.length_a   1.000
_cell.length_b   1.000
_cell.length_c   1.000
_cell.angle_alpha   90.00
_cell.angle_beta   90.00
_cell.angle_gamma   90.00
#
_symmetry.space_group_name_H-M   'P 1'
#
loop_
_entity.id
_entity.type
_entity.pdbx_description
1 polymer ?
#
loop_
_entity_poly.entity_id
_entity_poly.type
_entity_poly.pdbx_seq_one_letter_code
_entity_poly.pdbx_strand_id
1 'polypeptide(L)'
;IVKLPFTTKQDLRDNYPYGLQAAPPSEIVRVHASSGTTGNPTIVGYTRKDLSVWSEVMARCLTAYGVTRDDTFSVAYGYGLFTGGLGAHYGVENLGATVIPTSTGNTEKHIRLIRDLKISGIACTPSYALYLAETLEKMGLTKEDIGLRIGAFGAEPWTENMRKEIEERLGLKGYNIYGLSEI
;
A
#
# COMPACT_ATOMS: atom_id res chain seq x y z
N ILE A 1 13.86 -28.06 7.91
CA ILE A 1 12.57 -27.35 7.80
C ILE A 1 11.45 -28.19 8.43
N VAL A 2 11.31 -29.47 8.08
CA VAL A 2 10.21 -30.35 8.57
C VAL A 2 10.14 -30.48 10.11
N LYS A 3 11.21 -30.16 10.83
CA LYS A 3 11.29 -30.23 12.31
C LYS A 3 11.08 -28.87 13.00
N LEU A 4 10.90 -27.77 12.25
CA LEU A 4 10.64 -26.47 12.85
C LEU A 4 9.15 -26.33 13.19
N PRO A 5 8.79 -25.81 14.37
CA PRO A 5 7.41 -25.54 14.71
C PRO A 5 6.84 -24.45 13.82
N PHE A 6 5.54 -24.50 13.58
CA PHE A 6 4.83 -23.38 12.97
C PHE A 6 4.63 -22.27 13.99
N THR A 7 4.71 -21.02 13.54
CA THR A 7 4.30 -19.85 14.30
C THR A 7 2.90 -19.44 13.88
N THR A 8 2.04 -19.22 14.86
CA THR A 8 0.67 -18.76 14.66
C THR A 8 0.52 -17.30 15.05
N LYS A 9 -0.58 -16.69 14.66
CA LYS A 9 -0.89 -15.33 15.10
C LYS A 9 -1.08 -15.21 16.63
N GLN A 10 -1.48 -16.31 17.29
CA GLN A 10 -1.60 -16.35 18.74
C GLN A 10 -0.22 -16.26 19.41
N ASP A 11 0.79 -16.94 18.89
CA ASP A 11 2.16 -16.85 19.41
C ASP A 11 2.68 -15.41 19.38
N LEU A 12 2.37 -14.65 18.30
CA LEU A 12 2.74 -13.24 18.19
C LEU A 12 2.03 -12.39 19.24
N ARG A 13 0.76 -12.65 19.53
CA ARG A 13 -0.02 -11.92 20.53
C ARG A 13 0.43 -12.21 21.95
N ASP A 14 0.71 -13.48 22.26
CA ASP A 14 1.15 -13.92 23.58
C ASP A 14 2.54 -13.37 23.93
N ASN A 15 3.31 -13.01 22.91
CA ASN A 15 4.63 -12.40 23.04
C ASN A 15 4.60 -10.86 22.82
N TYR A 16 3.43 -10.23 22.94
CA TYR A 16 3.31 -8.77 22.83
C TYR A 16 4.09 -8.05 23.95
N PRO A 17 4.79 -6.92 23.69
CA PRO A 17 4.94 -6.33 22.35
C PRO A 17 6.15 -6.86 21.56
N TYR A 18 7.23 -7.32 22.19
CA TYR A 18 8.52 -7.59 21.56
C TYR A 18 9.11 -8.97 21.87
N GLY A 19 8.32 -9.89 22.43
CA GLY A 19 8.83 -11.19 22.90
C GLY A 19 9.47 -12.09 21.84
N LEU A 20 9.09 -11.91 20.57
CA LEU A 20 9.68 -12.63 19.43
C LEU A 20 10.62 -11.76 18.58
N GLN A 21 11.01 -10.58 19.06
CA GLN A 21 11.93 -9.73 18.34
C GLN A 21 13.33 -10.34 18.32
N ALA A 22 13.86 -10.61 17.12
CA ALA A 22 15.17 -11.23 16.94
C ALA A 22 16.34 -10.23 16.99
N ALA A 23 16.10 -8.98 16.58
CA ALA A 23 17.11 -7.93 16.62
C ALA A 23 17.13 -7.20 17.98
N PRO A 24 18.29 -6.72 18.47
CA PRO A 24 18.34 -5.93 19.68
C PRO A 24 17.57 -4.60 19.52
N PRO A 25 16.93 -4.09 20.60
CA PRO A 25 16.14 -2.85 20.53
C PRO A 25 16.90 -1.64 19.96
N SER A 26 18.21 -1.57 20.17
CA SER A 26 19.08 -0.50 19.66
C SER A 26 19.22 -0.47 18.14
N GLU A 27 18.88 -1.57 17.45
CA GLU A 27 18.89 -1.66 15.98
C GLU A 27 17.53 -1.37 15.35
N ILE A 28 16.46 -1.36 16.13
CA ILE A 28 15.11 -1.07 15.63
C ILE A 28 14.97 0.43 15.37
N VAL A 29 14.67 0.77 14.13
CA VAL A 29 14.53 2.17 13.69
C VAL A 29 13.10 2.53 13.28
N ARG A 30 12.21 1.53 13.16
CA ARG A 30 10.79 1.73 12.86
C ARG A 30 9.96 0.60 13.46
N VAL A 31 8.74 0.94 13.85
CA VAL A 31 7.76 -0.03 14.33
C VAL A 31 6.46 0.13 13.54
N HIS A 32 5.90 -0.98 13.13
CA HIS A 32 4.55 -1.07 12.57
C HIS A 32 3.69 -2.01 13.42
N ALA A 33 2.39 -1.92 13.24
CA ALA A 33 1.45 -2.80 13.93
C ALA A 33 0.27 -3.17 13.04
N SER A 34 -0.28 -4.34 13.27
CA SER A 34 -1.58 -4.73 12.72
C SER A 34 -2.71 -3.92 13.37
N SER A 35 -3.91 -3.91 12.75
CA SER A 35 -5.06 -3.14 13.25
C SER A 35 -5.54 -3.54 14.65
N GLY A 36 -5.18 -4.74 15.13
CA GLY A 36 -5.55 -5.21 16.47
C GLY A 36 -7.05 -5.43 16.70
N THR A 37 -7.87 -5.51 15.66
CA THR A 37 -9.34 -5.63 15.75
C THR A 37 -9.83 -6.83 16.57
N THR A 38 -9.00 -7.85 16.77
CA THR A 38 -9.33 -9.08 17.48
C THR A 38 -8.47 -9.30 18.74
N GLY A 39 -7.92 -8.25 19.35
CA GLY A 39 -7.06 -8.31 20.55
C GLY A 39 -5.83 -7.41 20.42
N ASN A 40 -4.74 -7.75 21.14
CA ASN A 40 -3.50 -6.99 21.01
C ASN A 40 -3.00 -6.99 19.56
N PRO A 41 -2.55 -5.82 19.05
CA PRO A 41 -1.97 -5.76 17.72
C PRO A 41 -0.68 -6.59 17.66
N THR A 42 -0.35 -7.11 16.49
CA THR A 42 0.98 -7.66 16.23
C THR A 42 1.93 -6.48 16.02
N ILE A 43 2.98 -6.41 16.83
CA ILE A 43 4.02 -5.38 16.71
C ILE A 43 5.19 -5.96 15.91
N VAL A 44 5.67 -5.20 14.93
CA VAL A 44 6.80 -5.59 14.08
C VAL A 44 7.84 -4.47 14.09
N GLY A 45 9.02 -4.78 14.61
CA GLY A 45 10.17 -3.89 14.60
C GLY A 45 11.05 -4.12 13.37
N TYR A 46 11.44 -3.04 12.73
CA TYR A 46 12.30 -3.06 11.53
C TYR A 46 13.66 -2.43 11.81
N THR A 47 14.72 -3.11 11.41
CA THR A 47 16.06 -2.56 11.32
C THR A 47 16.22 -1.72 10.04
N ARG A 48 17.31 -0.97 9.91
CA ARG A 48 17.63 -0.26 8.65
C ARG A 48 17.77 -1.22 7.47
N LYS A 49 18.32 -2.41 7.72
CA LYS A 49 18.45 -3.45 6.68
C LYS A 49 17.10 -3.95 6.22
N ASP A 50 16.18 -4.22 7.14
CA ASP A 50 14.82 -4.67 6.81
C ASP A 50 14.09 -3.63 5.96
N LEU A 51 14.18 -2.35 6.34
CA LEU A 51 13.58 -1.26 5.56
C LEU A 51 14.16 -1.14 4.16
N SER A 52 15.47 -1.35 3.99
CA SER A 52 16.12 -1.35 2.69
C SER A 52 15.63 -2.52 1.82
N VAL A 53 15.56 -3.73 2.39
CA VAL A 53 15.03 -4.91 1.71
C VAL A 53 13.57 -4.69 1.31
N TRP A 54 12.76 -4.20 2.23
CA TRP A 54 11.34 -3.92 1.96
C TRP A 54 11.14 -2.91 0.83
N SER A 55 11.87 -1.80 0.87
CA SER A 55 11.86 -0.78 -0.19
C SER A 55 12.24 -1.39 -1.56
N GLU A 56 13.25 -2.26 -1.60
CA GLU A 56 13.70 -2.93 -2.82
C GLU A 56 12.63 -3.90 -3.37
N VAL A 57 12.03 -4.74 -2.52
CA VAL A 57 11.01 -5.69 -3.00
C VAL A 57 9.75 -4.97 -3.46
N MET A 58 9.39 -3.85 -2.83
CA MET A 58 8.29 -3.01 -3.28
C MET A 58 8.58 -2.33 -4.62
N ALA A 59 9.80 -1.83 -4.82
CA ALA A 59 10.22 -1.28 -6.12
C ALA A 59 10.12 -2.32 -7.23
N ARG A 60 10.55 -3.55 -6.98
CA ARG A 60 10.40 -4.67 -7.95
C ARG A 60 8.94 -5.00 -8.25
N CYS A 61 8.10 -5.02 -7.22
CA CYS A 61 6.67 -5.25 -7.36
C CYS A 61 6.04 -4.19 -8.28
N LEU A 62 6.30 -2.91 -8.02
CA LEU A 62 5.80 -1.79 -8.82
C LEU A 62 6.34 -1.82 -10.25
N THR A 63 7.62 -2.17 -10.43
CA THR A 63 8.22 -2.37 -11.77
C THR A 63 7.52 -3.48 -12.54
N ALA A 64 7.17 -4.59 -11.87
CA ALA A 64 6.41 -5.68 -12.50
C ALA A 64 5.00 -5.24 -12.94
N TYR A 65 4.42 -4.23 -12.30
CA TYR A 65 3.15 -3.61 -12.73
C TYR A 65 3.34 -2.58 -13.85
N GLY A 66 4.57 -2.30 -14.24
CA GLY A 66 4.90 -1.35 -15.30
C GLY A 66 5.09 0.08 -14.83
N VAL A 67 5.31 0.31 -13.53
CA VAL A 67 5.73 1.61 -13.01
C VAL A 67 7.19 1.86 -13.40
N THR A 68 7.49 3.06 -13.86
CA THR A 68 8.82 3.51 -14.27
C THR A 68 9.23 4.75 -13.48
N ARG A 69 10.49 5.16 -13.64
CA ARG A 69 11.01 6.40 -13.03
C ARG A 69 10.31 7.68 -13.51
N ASP A 70 9.63 7.61 -14.64
CA ASP A 70 8.96 8.77 -15.25
C ASP A 70 7.52 8.94 -14.71
N ASP A 71 7.08 8.02 -13.82
CA ASP A 71 5.75 8.06 -13.25
C ASP A 71 5.65 8.97 -12.03
N THR A 72 4.47 9.55 -11.86
CA THR A 72 4.03 10.16 -10.61
C THR A 72 3.00 9.23 -9.96
N PHE A 73 3.27 8.79 -8.75
CA PHE A 73 2.51 7.74 -8.09
C PHE A 73 1.91 8.21 -6.76
N SER A 74 0.60 8.11 -6.63
CA SER A 74 -0.12 8.48 -5.41
C SER A 74 -0.22 7.30 -4.45
N VAL A 75 0.11 7.53 -3.18
CA VAL A 75 -0.10 6.58 -2.11
C VAL A 75 -1.25 7.07 -1.23
N ALA A 76 -2.42 6.44 -1.41
CA ALA A 76 -3.68 6.76 -0.73
C ALA A 76 -4.03 5.77 0.39
N TYR A 77 -3.03 5.11 0.96
CA TYR A 77 -3.13 4.41 2.25
C TYR A 77 -2.84 5.36 3.41
N GLY A 78 -3.41 5.07 4.59
CA GLY A 78 -3.08 5.81 5.80
C GLY A 78 -1.59 5.67 6.18
N TYR A 79 -0.97 6.78 6.51
CA TYR A 79 0.40 6.82 7.03
C TYR A 79 0.37 6.75 8.56
N GLY A 80 0.55 5.57 9.11
CA GLY A 80 0.54 5.32 10.55
C GLY A 80 1.21 3.99 10.85
N LEU A 81 0.67 3.26 11.81
CA LEU A 81 1.20 1.93 12.16
C LEU A 81 0.97 0.89 11.05
N PHE A 82 0.02 1.12 10.15
CA PHE A 82 -0.22 0.26 9.00
C PHE A 82 0.98 0.24 8.04
N THR A 83 1.37 -0.95 7.61
CA THR A 83 2.58 -1.16 6.80
C THR A 83 2.45 -0.64 5.37
N GLY A 84 1.26 -0.75 4.76
CA GLY A 84 1.05 -0.52 3.33
C GLY A 84 1.40 0.89 2.85
N GLY A 85 1.11 1.93 3.66
CA GLY A 85 1.39 3.32 3.29
C GLY A 85 2.88 3.59 3.07
N LEU A 86 3.68 3.35 4.11
CA LEU A 86 5.13 3.57 4.03
C LEU A 86 5.83 2.56 3.13
N GLY A 87 5.33 1.31 3.05
CA GLY A 87 5.89 0.31 2.13
C GLY A 87 5.80 0.75 0.67
N ALA A 88 4.60 1.16 0.23
CA ALA A 88 4.41 1.68 -1.12
C ALA A 88 5.22 2.96 -1.36
N HIS A 89 5.22 3.89 -0.41
CA HIS A 89 5.95 5.16 -0.48
C HIS A 89 7.44 4.94 -0.78
N TYR A 90 8.13 4.21 0.08
CA TYR A 90 9.57 3.97 -0.11
C TYR A 90 9.87 3.08 -1.32
N GLY A 91 8.95 2.21 -1.72
CA GLY A 91 9.07 1.45 -2.96
C GLY A 91 9.06 2.35 -4.20
N VAL A 92 8.17 3.33 -4.25
CA VAL A 92 8.10 4.32 -5.34
C VAL A 92 9.38 5.17 -5.38
N GLU A 93 9.83 5.69 -4.22
CA GLU A 93 11.08 6.47 -4.13
C GLU A 93 12.30 5.64 -4.59
N ASN A 94 12.41 4.38 -4.13
CA ASN A 94 13.54 3.52 -4.46
C ASN A 94 13.57 3.14 -5.96
N LEU A 95 12.41 3.07 -6.61
CA LEU A 95 12.29 2.89 -8.05
C LEU A 95 12.78 4.14 -8.81
N GLY A 96 12.76 5.30 -8.17
CA GLY A 96 13.12 6.59 -8.76
C GLY A 96 11.93 7.35 -9.36
N ALA A 97 10.70 6.92 -9.12
CA ALA A 97 9.48 7.62 -9.49
C ALA A 97 9.10 8.69 -8.46
N THR A 98 8.25 9.64 -8.86
CA THR A 98 7.76 10.67 -7.95
C THR A 98 6.62 10.12 -7.10
N VAL A 99 6.75 10.15 -5.77
CA VAL A 99 5.67 9.76 -4.86
C VAL A 99 4.87 10.96 -4.36
N ILE A 100 3.54 10.83 -4.37
CA ILE A 100 2.63 11.80 -3.76
C ILE A 100 1.95 11.12 -2.55
N PRO A 101 2.30 11.51 -1.32
CA PRO A 101 1.73 10.93 -0.09
C PRO A 101 0.35 11.51 0.21
N THR A 102 -0.65 11.17 -0.59
CA THR A 102 -2.01 11.70 -0.46
C THR A 102 -2.69 11.24 0.82
N SER A 103 -2.31 10.07 1.33
CA SER A 103 -2.94 9.48 2.52
C SER A 103 -4.45 9.28 2.34
N THR A 104 -5.17 9.21 3.44
CA THR A 104 -6.64 9.15 3.48
C THR A 104 -7.25 10.54 3.63
N GLY A 105 -8.51 10.72 3.25
CA GLY A 105 -9.23 11.99 3.47
C GLY A 105 -9.97 12.50 2.24
N ASN A 106 -9.93 13.78 1.97
CA ASN A 106 -10.75 14.47 0.99
C ASN A 106 -10.55 13.95 -0.44
N THR A 107 -11.48 13.13 -0.93
CA THR A 107 -11.41 12.46 -2.24
C THR A 107 -11.50 13.44 -3.41
N GLU A 108 -12.29 14.51 -3.30
CA GLU A 108 -12.32 15.55 -4.34
C GLU A 108 -10.98 16.24 -4.49
N LYS A 109 -10.30 16.55 -3.37
CA LYS A 109 -8.94 17.09 -3.39
C LYS A 109 -7.98 16.10 -4.05
N HIS A 110 -8.12 14.80 -3.76
CA HIS A 110 -7.29 13.77 -4.36
C HIS A 110 -7.48 13.71 -5.89
N ILE A 111 -8.72 13.76 -6.38
CA ILE A 111 -9.02 13.82 -7.83
C ILE A 111 -8.37 15.04 -8.48
N ARG A 112 -8.48 16.22 -7.85
CA ARG A 112 -7.80 17.43 -8.34
C ARG A 112 -6.28 17.24 -8.42
N LEU A 113 -5.67 16.64 -7.39
CA LEU A 113 -4.23 16.33 -7.39
C LEU A 113 -3.86 15.35 -8.51
N ILE A 114 -4.66 14.30 -8.74
CA ILE A 114 -4.43 13.34 -9.83
C ILE A 114 -4.36 14.07 -11.16
N ARG A 115 -5.29 14.95 -11.44
CA ARG A 115 -5.34 15.73 -12.67
C ARG A 115 -4.19 16.76 -12.76
N ASP A 116 -4.04 17.57 -11.73
CA ASP A 116 -3.15 18.75 -11.76
C ASP A 116 -1.66 18.35 -11.73
N LEU A 117 -1.32 17.26 -11.02
CA LEU A 117 0.04 16.70 -10.92
C LEU A 117 0.30 15.59 -11.94
N LYS A 118 -0.67 15.28 -12.81
CA LYS A 118 -0.58 14.20 -13.82
C LYS A 118 -0.19 12.86 -13.21
N ILE A 119 -0.82 12.50 -12.09
CA ILE A 119 -0.57 11.24 -11.41
C ILE A 119 -0.95 10.10 -12.34
N SER A 120 -0.01 9.19 -12.61
CA SER A 120 -0.17 8.05 -13.51
C SER A 120 -0.42 6.73 -12.79
N GLY A 121 -0.13 6.66 -11.48
CA GLY A 121 -0.34 5.47 -10.69
C GLY A 121 -0.90 5.77 -9.30
N ILE A 122 -1.62 4.79 -8.74
CA ILE A 122 -2.23 4.90 -7.41
C ILE A 122 -2.09 3.59 -6.63
N ALA A 123 -1.78 3.67 -5.33
CA ALA A 123 -1.90 2.57 -4.37
C ALA A 123 -2.99 2.90 -3.34
N CYS A 124 -4.02 2.05 -3.26
CA CYS A 124 -5.13 2.21 -2.32
C CYS A 124 -5.88 0.89 -2.12
N THR A 125 -6.93 0.90 -1.27
CA THR A 125 -7.85 -0.24 -1.20
C THR A 125 -8.76 -0.28 -2.44
N PRO A 126 -9.21 -1.46 -2.88
CA PRO A 126 -10.17 -1.58 -3.99
C PRO A 126 -11.46 -0.79 -3.75
N SER A 127 -12.00 -0.82 -2.53
CA SER A 127 -13.19 -0.05 -2.16
C SER A 127 -12.99 1.46 -2.31
N TYR A 128 -11.79 1.97 -1.96
CA TYR A 128 -11.47 3.38 -2.17
C TYR A 128 -11.35 3.74 -3.65
N ALA A 129 -10.83 2.83 -4.49
CA ALA A 129 -10.77 3.04 -5.93
C ALA A 129 -12.16 3.17 -6.55
N LEU A 130 -13.13 2.35 -6.13
CA LEU A 130 -14.54 2.51 -6.54
C LEU A 130 -15.13 3.85 -6.06
N TYR A 131 -14.89 4.21 -4.81
CA TYR A 131 -15.34 5.49 -4.27
C TYR A 131 -14.70 6.69 -4.99
N LEU A 132 -13.44 6.56 -5.40
CA LEU A 132 -12.75 7.56 -6.22
C LEU A 132 -13.47 7.71 -7.58
N ALA A 133 -13.82 6.60 -8.24
CA ALA A 133 -14.56 6.59 -9.51
C ALA A 133 -15.94 7.26 -9.37
N GLU A 134 -16.69 6.91 -8.34
CA GLU A 134 -18.00 7.55 -8.06
C GLU A 134 -17.86 9.05 -7.81
N THR A 135 -16.82 9.47 -7.10
CA THR A 135 -16.60 10.89 -6.80
C THR A 135 -16.18 11.64 -8.05
N LEU A 136 -15.35 11.04 -8.91
CA LEU A 136 -14.97 11.57 -10.21
C LEU A 136 -16.22 11.89 -11.05
N GLU A 137 -17.13 10.93 -11.17
CA GLU A 137 -18.40 11.08 -11.91
C GLU A 137 -19.29 12.17 -11.31
N LYS A 138 -19.40 12.24 -9.96
CA LYS A 138 -20.15 13.29 -9.26
C LYS A 138 -19.59 14.69 -9.49
N MET A 139 -18.28 14.80 -9.75
CA MET A 139 -17.62 16.06 -10.14
C MET A 139 -17.83 16.41 -11.62
N GLY A 140 -18.55 15.58 -12.38
CA GLY A 140 -18.75 15.77 -13.83
C GLY A 140 -17.50 15.49 -14.64
N LEU A 141 -16.55 14.75 -14.08
CA LEU A 141 -15.30 14.35 -14.73
C LEU A 141 -15.37 12.89 -15.18
N THR A 142 -14.50 12.55 -16.10
CA THR A 142 -14.37 11.19 -16.66
C THR A 142 -12.93 10.69 -16.55
N LYS A 143 -12.70 9.42 -16.87
CA LYS A 143 -11.35 8.85 -16.88
C LYS A 143 -10.40 9.58 -17.85
N GLU A 144 -10.92 10.20 -18.87
CA GLU A 144 -10.16 10.99 -19.85
C GLU A 144 -9.60 12.29 -19.25
N ASP A 145 -10.23 12.80 -18.17
CA ASP A 145 -9.77 13.98 -17.43
C ASP A 145 -8.64 13.68 -16.43
N ILE A 146 -8.39 12.38 -16.17
CA ILE A 146 -7.34 11.91 -15.28
C ILE A 146 -6.41 10.94 -16.02
N GLY A 147 -5.12 11.07 -15.80
CA GLY A 147 -4.10 10.31 -16.53
C GLY A 147 -3.69 8.99 -15.83
N LEU A 148 -4.56 8.37 -15.03
CA LEU A 148 -4.26 7.12 -14.35
C LEU A 148 -4.07 5.97 -15.35
N ARG A 149 -3.03 5.16 -15.17
CA ARG A 149 -2.75 3.97 -15.98
C ARG A 149 -2.49 2.72 -15.16
N ILE A 150 -2.10 2.87 -13.88
CA ILE A 150 -1.75 1.74 -12.98
C ILE A 150 -2.42 1.92 -11.63
N GLY A 151 -3.06 0.87 -11.13
CA GLY A 151 -3.55 0.75 -9.77
C GLY A 151 -2.94 -0.45 -9.05
N ALA A 152 -2.32 -0.23 -7.89
CA ALA A 152 -1.87 -1.28 -6.97
C ALA A 152 -2.86 -1.37 -5.80
N PHE A 153 -3.71 -2.39 -5.81
CA PHE A 153 -4.83 -2.52 -4.89
C PHE A 153 -4.62 -3.67 -3.90
N GLY A 154 -4.90 -3.42 -2.63
CA GLY A 154 -4.73 -4.43 -1.58
C GLY A 154 -5.33 -4.00 -0.25
N ALA A 155 -4.89 -4.67 0.82
CA ALA A 155 -5.35 -4.51 2.20
C ALA A 155 -6.76 -5.05 2.47
N GLU A 156 -7.53 -5.41 1.45
CA GLU A 156 -8.83 -6.07 1.56
C GLU A 156 -9.04 -7.05 0.40
N PRO A 157 -9.88 -8.09 0.57
CA PRO A 157 -10.23 -8.98 -0.53
C PRO A 157 -11.09 -8.24 -1.55
N TRP A 158 -10.88 -8.55 -2.82
CA TRP A 158 -11.68 -8.03 -3.93
C TRP A 158 -11.85 -9.06 -5.03
N THR A 159 -12.87 -8.86 -5.86
CA THR A 159 -13.27 -9.82 -6.89
C THR A 159 -12.79 -9.39 -8.27
N GLU A 160 -12.78 -10.32 -9.21
CA GLU A 160 -12.49 -10.04 -10.60
C GLU A 160 -13.50 -9.05 -11.23
N ASN A 161 -14.76 -9.07 -10.78
CA ASN A 161 -15.77 -8.11 -11.23
C ASN A 161 -15.46 -6.70 -10.72
N MET A 162 -15.07 -6.57 -9.46
CA MET A 162 -14.58 -5.28 -8.91
C MET A 162 -13.38 -4.75 -9.69
N ARG A 163 -12.45 -5.63 -10.05
CA ARG A 163 -11.29 -5.23 -10.85
C ARG A 163 -11.69 -4.64 -12.18
N LYS A 164 -12.54 -5.34 -12.91
CA LYS A 164 -13.05 -4.86 -14.20
C LYS A 164 -13.77 -3.52 -14.10
N GLU A 165 -14.61 -3.36 -13.09
CA GLU A 165 -15.32 -2.10 -12.84
C GLU A 165 -14.36 -0.94 -12.57
N ILE A 166 -13.36 -1.15 -11.70
CA ILE A 166 -12.34 -0.14 -11.40
C ILE A 166 -11.54 0.22 -12.66
N GLU A 167 -11.09 -0.78 -13.41
CA GLU A 167 -10.32 -0.58 -14.64
C GLU A 167 -11.11 0.21 -15.69
N GLU A 168 -12.38 -0.11 -15.86
CA GLU A 168 -13.28 0.55 -16.82
C GLU A 168 -13.53 2.02 -16.45
N ARG A 169 -13.87 2.25 -15.17
CA ARG A 169 -14.30 3.58 -14.69
C ARG A 169 -13.13 4.55 -14.50
N LEU A 170 -11.94 4.06 -14.11
CA LEU A 170 -10.76 4.90 -13.89
C LEU A 170 -9.77 4.89 -15.07
N GLY A 171 -9.95 4.04 -16.08
CA GLY A 171 -9.09 3.96 -17.25
C GLY A 171 -7.68 3.42 -16.97
N LEU A 172 -7.51 2.66 -15.90
CA LEU A 172 -6.23 2.11 -15.46
C LEU A 172 -6.20 0.57 -15.55
N LYS A 173 -5.03 -0.03 -15.36
CA LYS A 173 -4.87 -1.46 -15.13
C LYS A 173 -4.67 -1.75 -13.64
N GLY A 174 -5.51 -2.62 -13.08
CA GLY A 174 -5.52 -2.97 -11.68
C GLY A 174 -4.69 -4.20 -11.36
N TYR A 175 -3.79 -4.08 -10.40
CA TYR A 175 -2.94 -5.16 -9.91
C TYR A 175 -3.22 -5.42 -8.43
N ASN A 176 -3.23 -6.70 -8.06
CA ASN A 176 -3.40 -7.10 -6.68
C ASN A 176 -2.05 -7.06 -5.95
N ILE A 177 -2.00 -6.38 -4.81
CA ILE A 177 -0.85 -6.40 -3.91
C ILE A 177 -1.26 -7.04 -2.59
N TYR A 178 -0.49 -8.04 -2.17
CA TYR A 178 -0.75 -8.78 -0.95
C TYR A 178 0.43 -8.65 0.02
N GLY A 179 0.14 -8.49 1.29
CA GLY A 179 1.12 -8.48 2.37
C GLY A 179 0.44 -8.56 3.72
N LEU A 180 1.22 -8.91 4.72
CA LEU A 180 0.83 -8.94 6.14
C LEU A 180 1.85 -8.13 6.94
N SER A 181 1.47 -7.74 8.17
CA SER A 181 2.44 -7.12 9.09
C SER A 181 3.51 -8.12 9.54
N GLU A 182 3.22 -9.41 9.43
CA GLU A 182 4.05 -10.52 9.90
C GLU A 182 5.07 -11.02 8.87
N ILE A 183 4.95 -10.62 7.60
CA ILE A 183 5.83 -11.08 6.50
C ILE A 183 6.20 -9.94 5.57
#